data_c75a38fee7ebdb7e589ab5a213b125d4
#
_entry.id   c75a38fee7ebdb7e589ab5a213b125d4
#
_cell.length_a   1.000
_cell.length_b   1.000
_cell.length_c   1.000
_cell.angle_alpha   90.00
_cell.angle_beta   90.00
_cell.angle_gamma   90.00
#
_symmetry.space_group_name_H-M   'P 1'
#
loop_
_entity.id
_entity.type
_entity.pdbx_description
1 polymer ?
#
loop_
_entity_poly.entity_id
_entity_poly.type
_entity_poly.pdbx_seq_one_letter_code
_entity_poly.pdbx_strand_id
1 'polypeptide(L)'
;MQYKEKKKLIWLVAILFGAASQLFAQDASLLVLGDLHLDKFEWHDMDYVHTRPQDFAQISKEYPFYTATYMPHLFKLIQKQTKETKPEIKAILQLGDLMEGVAGNKELAEKMGQGCTDILLNIQSDVPWILTKGNHDVSNSPGQSEAWRNTILPFISAQAQTTLANGMYTYKVNDDIQLFILEQFFSNDEGLPETSIIDFLSKELPKSKSKYKILLTHQPVIPVTERCWHLFSGLRRPVKNIELRNTFLELLAEYHVIVFCAHLHQYSKLIRNTPKGPIVQFMF
;
A
#
# COMPACT_ATOMS: atom_id res chain seq x y z
N MET A 1 49.32 43.48 -6.43
CA MET A 1 48.70 42.47 -7.29
C MET A 1 48.20 41.21 -6.52
N GLN A 2 48.71 40.90 -5.35
CA GLN A 2 48.36 39.69 -4.57
C GLN A 2 46.99 39.79 -3.81
N TYR A 3 46.45 40.98 -3.59
CA TYR A 3 45.21 41.15 -2.78
C TYR A 3 43.91 40.88 -3.58
N LYS A 4 43.95 41.04 -4.90
CA LYS A 4 42.78 40.79 -5.79
C LYS A 4 42.56 39.31 -6.06
N GLU A 5 43.60 38.47 -6.03
CA GLU A 5 43.46 37.02 -6.25
C GLU A 5 42.87 36.27 -5.04
N LYS A 6 43.19 36.72 -3.82
CA LYS A 6 42.60 36.10 -2.60
C LYS A 6 41.08 36.31 -2.49
N LYS A 7 40.55 37.43 -2.98
CA LYS A 7 39.11 37.66 -3.00
C LYS A 7 38.36 36.74 -4.00
N LYS A 8 38.94 36.47 -5.15
CA LYS A 8 38.35 35.55 -6.15
C LYS A 8 38.32 34.10 -5.64
N LEU A 9 39.36 33.66 -4.92
CA LEU A 9 39.39 32.33 -4.35
C LEU A 9 38.39 32.13 -3.22
N ILE A 10 38.17 33.16 -2.38
CA ILE A 10 37.16 33.14 -1.31
C ILE A 10 35.73 33.06 -1.86
N TRP A 11 35.44 33.75 -2.98
CA TRP A 11 34.15 33.68 -3.64
C TRP A 11 33.91 32.33 -4.35
N LEU A 12 34.97 31.71 -4.91
CA LEU A 12 34.86 30.38 -5.54
C LEU A 12 34.61 29.28 -4.49
N VAL A 13 35.24 29.38 -3.33
CA VAL A 13 35.03 28.46 -2.20
C VAL A 13 33.62 28.68 -1.58
N ALA A 14 33.16 29.93 -1.48
CA ALA A 14 31.80 30.23 -0.98
C ALA A 14 30.71 29.72 -1.93
N ILE A 15 30.93 29.76 -3.25
CA ILE A 15 29.99 29.21 -4.26
C ILE A 15 30.01 27.68 -4.22
N LEU A 16 31.16 27.04 -4.03
CA LEU A 16 31.25 25.58 -3.89
C LEU A 16 30.63 25.09 -2.58
N PHE A 17 30.76 25.83 -1.45
CA PHE A 17 30.08 25.51 -0.20
C PHE A 17 28.57 25.82 -0.26
N GLY A 18 28.14 26.85 -0.97
CA GLY A 18 26.74 27.18 -1.19
C GLY A 18 26.03 26.17 -2.10
N ALA A 19 26.72 25.57 -3.06
CA ALA A 19 26.17 24.51 -3.92
C ALA A 19 26.16 23.14 -3.24
N ALA A 20 27.08 22.87 -2.30
CA ALA A 20 27.11 21.62 -1.53
C ALA A 20 26.04 21.56 -0.42
N SER A 21 25.48 22.71 -0.01
CA SER A 21 24.46 22.77 1.06
C SER A 21 23.02 22.48 0.58
N GLN A 22 22.80 22.17 -0.72
CA GLN A 22 21.49 21.80 -1.26
C GLN A 22 21.32 20.31 -1.54
N LEU A 23 22.24 19.47 -1.10
CA LEU A 23 22.11 18.01 -1.16
C LEU A 23 21.64 17.42 0.19
N PHE A 24 20.77 18.09 0.91
CA PHE A 24 20.08 17.46 2.03
C PHE A 24 18.96 16.60 1.47
N ALA A 25 19.00 15.29 1.80
CA ALA A 25 17.85 14.41 1.62
C ALA A 25 16.61 15.12 2.18
N GLN A 26 15.54 15.16 1.38
CA GLN A 26 14.28 15.70 1.88
C GLN A 26 13.72 14.73 2.90
N ASP A 27 13.85 15.04 4.17
CA ASP A 27 13.25 14.26 5.23
C ASP A 27 11.74 14.20 5.02
N ALA A 28 11.18 13.00 5.06
CA ALA A 28 9.76 12.76 4.92
C ALA A 28 9.34 11.63 5.84
N SER A 29 8.14 11.73 6.40
CA SER A 29 7.49 10.64 7.12
C SER A 29 6.40 10.01 6.25
N LEU A 30 6.16 8.73 6.44
CA LEU A 30 5.05 7.97 5.88
C LEU A 30 4.22 7.43 7.04
N LEU A 31 2.91 7.61 6.99
CA LEU A 31 2.00 6.95 7.91
C LEU A 31 1.51 5.66 7.27
N VAL A 32 1.72 4.52 7.93
CA VAL A 32 1.40 3.19 7.37
C VAL A 32 0.31 2.54 8.19
N LEU A 33 -0.72 2.05 7.50
CA LEU A 33 -1.87 1.35 8.06
C LEU A 33 -2.05 0.02 7.33
N GLY A 34 -2.31 -1.04 8.06
CA GLY A 34 -2.75 -2.32 7.51
C GLY A 34 -4.29 -2.41 7.50
N ASP A 35 -4.79 -3.55 7.35
CA ASP A 35 -6.12 -4.15 7.42
C ASP A 35 -7.15 -3.34 8.25
N LEU A 36 -7.77 -2.30 7.66
CA LEU A 36 -8.74 -1.45 8.38
C LEU A 36 -10.11 -2.11 8.52
N HIS A 37 -10.51 -2.96 7.58
CA HIS A 37 -11.78 -3.66 7.57
C HIS A 37 -12.96 -2.75 7.95
N LEU A 38 -13.05 -1.58 7.28
CA LEU A 38 -14.16 -0.66 7.52
C LEU A 38 -15.47 -1.32 7.14
N ASP A 39 -16.41 -1.28 8.07
CA ASP A 39 -17.65 -2.03 7.93
C ASP A 39 -18.82 -1.38 8.66
N LYS A 40 -20.05 -1.66 8.15
CA LYS A 40 -21.31 -1.35 8.80
C LYS A 40 -22.31 -2.46 8.54
N PHE A 41 -23.06 -2.82 9.54
CA PHE A 41 -24.06 -3.89 9.45
C PHE A 41 -25.03 -3.70 8.28
N GLU A 42 -25.46 -2.47 8.01
CA GLU A 42 -26.35 -2.14 6.91
C GLU A 42 -25.72 -2.18 5.51
N TRP A 43 -24.47 -2.59 5.39
CA TRP A 43 -23.78 -2.83 4.12
C TRP A 43 -23.83 -4.28 3.67
N HIS A 44 -24.52 -5.15 4.42
CA HIS A 44 -24.58 -6.58 4.16
C HIS A 44 -25.99 -7.09 3.90
N ASP A 45 -26.09 -8.02 2.96
CA ASP A 45 -27.21 -8.92 2.82
C ASP A 45 -27.02 -10.07 3.82
N MET A 46 -27.75 -10.03 4.93
CA MET A 46 -27.55 -11.00 6.00
C MET A 46 -27.98 -12.41 5.62
N ASP A 47 -28.89 -12.58 4.66
CA ASP A 47 -29.23 -13.91 4.15
C ASP A 47 -28.05 -14.52 3.39
N TYR A 48 -27.34 -13.69 2.62
CA TYR A 48 -26.10 -14.10 1.97
C TYR A 48 -25.00 -14.39 3.00
N VAL A 49 -24.79 -13.53 3.99
CA VAL A 49 -23.76 -13.68 5.02
C VAL A 49 -23.97 -14.95 5.83
N HIS A 50 -25.22 -15.37 6.11
CA HIS A 50 -25.52 -16.64 6.77
C HIS A 50 -25.02 -17.87 5.99
N THR A 51 -24.85 -17.76 4.68
CA THR A 51 -24.24 -18.84 3.87
C THR A 51 -22.72 -18.96 4.04
N ARG A 52 -22.09 -18.02 4.75
CA ARG A 52 -20.65 -17.89 4.95
C ARG A 52 -20.28 -17.91 6.44
N PRO A 53 -20.30 -19.08 7.10
CA PRO A 53 -20.16 -19.16 8.57
C PRO A 53 -18.87 -18.53 9.14
N GLN A 54 -17.77 -18.51 8.35
CA GLN A 54 -16.50 -17.91 8.78
C GLN A 54 -16.61 -16.38 8.84
N ASP A 55 -17.29 -15.77 7.89
CA ASP A 55 -17.44 -14.31 7.81
C ASP A 55 -18.60 -13.83 8.74
N PHE A 56 -19.60 -14.68 8.98
CA PHE A 56 -20.77 -14.33 9.78
C PHE A 56 -20.42 -13.81 11.18
N ALA A 57 -19.49 -14.46 11.87
CA ALA A 57 -19.08 -14.05 13.21
C ALA A 57 -18.40 -12.67 13.19
N GLN A 58 -17.55 -12.42 12.20
CA GLN A 58 -16.84 -11.16 12.03
C GLN A 58 -17.79 -10.01 11.71
N ILE A 59 -18.70 -10.21 10.73
CA ILE A 59 -19.69 -9.21 10.31
C ILE A 59 -20.73 -8.94 11.40
N SER A 60 -21.21 -9.98 12.10
CA SER A 60 -22.28 -9.82 13.09
C SER A 60 -21.80 -9.27 14.44
N LYS A 61 -20.50 -9.37 14.78
CA LYS A 61 -20.01 -9.09 16.14
C LYS A 61 -18.78 -8.21 16.21
N GLU A 62 -17.98 -8.12 15.15
CA GLU A 62 -16.63 -7.55 15.23
C GLU A 62 -16.49 -6.28 14.41
N TYR A 63 -16.37 -6.35 13.09
CA TYR A 63 -15.96 -5.23 12.25
C TYR A 63 -16.91 -4.03 12.24
N PRO A 64 -18.25 -4.19 12.15
CA PRO A 64 -19.16 -3.06 12.30
C PRO A 64 -19.04 -2.36 13.66
N PHE A 65 -18.82 -3.15 14.74
CA PHE A 65 -18.60 -2.60 16.07
C PHE A 65 -17.25 -1.87 16.14
N TYR A 66 -16.17 -2.43 15.58
CA TYR A 66 -14.86 -1.78 15.55
C TYR A 66 -14.90 -0.49 14.75
N THR A 67 -15.57 -0.49 13.59
CA THR A 67 -15.73 0.71 12.77
C THR A 67 -16.50 1.80 13.51
N ALA A 68 -17.58 1.46 14.21
CA ALA A 68 -18.37 2.43 14.96
C ALA A 68 -17.65 2.96 16.21
N THR A 69 -16.87 2.10 16.91
CA THR A 69 -16.36 2.39 18.24
C THR A 69 -14.89 2.87 18.21
N TYR A 70 -14.02 2.17 17.50
CA TYR A 70 -12.58 2.42 17.58
C TYR A 70 -12.04 3.27 16.43
N MET A 71 -12.58 3.12 15.22
CA MET A 71 -12.10 3.87 14.06
C MET A 71 -12.19 5.39 14.22
N PRO A 72 -13.23 6.00 14.86
CA PRO A 72 -13.24 7.43 15.11
C PRO A 72 -12.05 7.93 15.95
N HIS A 73 -11.54 7.12 16.86
CA HIS A 73 -10.35 7.45 17.64
C HIS A 73 -9.08 7.38 16.79
N LEU A 74 -8.94 6.32 15.98
CA LEU A 74 -7.84 6.18 15.03
C LEU A 74 -7.83 7.36 14.04
N PHE A 75 -8.96 7.73 13.49
CA PHE A 75 -9.06 8.84 12.52
C PHE A 75 -8.67 10.19 13.12
N LYS A 76 -9.06 10.47 14.36
CA LYS A 76 -8.58 11.65 15.11
C LYS A 76 -7.07 11.61 15.31
N LEU A 77 -6.51 10.42 15.60
CA LEU A 77 -5.06 10.26 15.73
C LEU A 77 -4.35 10.50 14.39
N ILE A 78 -4.86 9.96 13.29
CA ILE A 78 -4.33 10.21 11.94
C ILE A 78 -4.34 11.70 11.63
N GLN A 79 -5.48 12.38 11.84
CA GLN A 79 -5.61 13.82 11.63
C GLN A 79 -4.62 14.62 12.47
N LYS A 80 -4.38 14.22 13.71
CA LYS A 80 -3.39 14.83 14.59
C LYS A 80 -1.97 14.59 14.07
N GLN A 81 -1.64 13.34 13.75
CA GLN A 81 -0.28 12.97 13.29
C GLN A 81 0.08 13.65 11.98
N THR A 82 -0.85 13.79 11.03
CA THR A 82 -0.58 14.48 9.76
C THR A 82 -0.25 15.97 9.94
N LYS A 83 -0.68 16.59 11.05
CA LYS A 83 -0.39 17.99 11.37
C LYS A 83 0.85 18.18 12.23
N GLU A 84 1.14 17.26 13.14
CA GLU A 84 2.13 17.46 14.20
C GLU A 84 3.46 16.74 13.96
N THR A 85 3.49 15.66 13.16
CA THR A 85 4.70 14.85 12.92
C THR A 85 5.77 15.64 12.18
N LYS A 86 7.02 15.53 12.64
CA LYS A 86 8.19 16.11 11.99
C LYS A 86 9.27 15.03 11.80
N PRO A 87 9.84 14.90 10.61
CA PRO A 87 9.48 15.60 9.36
C PRO A 87 8.03 15.29 8.94
N GLU A 88 7.45 16.17 8.11
CA GLU A 88 6.04 16.08 7.69
C GLU A 88 5.69 14.72 7.07
N ILE A 89 4.50 14.21 7.40
CA ILE A 89 3.92 13.07 6.71
C ILE A 89 3.54 13.50 5.29
N LYS A 90 4.08 12.80 4.29
CA LYS A 90 3.89 13.10 2.87
C LYS A 90 2.91 12.15 2.17
N ALA A 91 2.61 11.00 2.77
CA ALA A 91 1.60 10.07 2.31
C ALA A 91 1.07 9.20 3.46
N ILE A 92 -0.19 8.84 3.39
CA ILE A 92 -0.83 7.83 4.23
C ILE A 92 -0.94 6.56 3.37
N LEU A 93 -0.26 5.50 3.77
CA LEU A 93 -0.24 4.23 3.07
C LEU A 93 -1.23 3.28 3.72
N GLN A 94 -2.19 2.76 2.96
CA GLN A 94 -3.13 1.74 3.39
C GLN A 94 -2.87 0.47 2.58
N LEU A 95 -2.51 -0.61 3.26
CA LEU A 95 -1.91 -1.81 2.68
C LEU A 95 -2.93 -2.90 2.31
N GLY A 96 -4.15 -2.53 1.94
CA GLY A 96 -5.21 -3.45 1.53
C GLY A 96 -6.17 -3.82 2.67
N ASP A 97 -7.25 -4.49 2.31
CA ASP A 97 -8.37 -4.78 3.21
C ASP A 97 -8.91 -3.48 3.85
N LEU A 98 -9.20 -2.50 2.99
CA LEU A 98 -9.83 -1.24 3.40
C LEU A 98 -11.25 -1.50 3.90
N MET A 99 -12.01 -2.32 3.17
CA MET A 99 -13.37 -2.73 3.52
C MET A 99 -13.41 -4.21 3.91
N GLU A 100 -14.41 -4.60 4.71
CA GLU A 100 -14.60 -6.00 5.09
C GLU A 100 -15.04 -6.87 3.89
N GLY A 101 -15.76 -6.29 2.94
CA GLY A 101 -16.30 -7.03 1.81
C GLY A 101 -17.55 -7.85 2.18
N VAL A 102 -17.83 -8.89 1.39
CA VAL A 102 -18.96 -9.82 1.66
C VAL A 102 -20.35 -9.14 1.71
N ALA A 103 -20.53 -8.09 0.91
CA ALA A 103 -21.79 -7.33 0.89
C ALA A 103 -23.03 -8.17 0.50
N GLY A 104 -22.84 -9.20 -0.35
CA GLY A 104 -23.89 -10.13 -0.75
C GLY A 104 -24.61 -9.79 -2.05
N ASN A 105 -24.66 -8.51 -2.43
CA ASN A 105 -25.18 -8.05 -3.70
C ASN A 105 -24.48 -6.78 -4.18
N LYS A 106 -24.70 -6.43 -5.44
CA LYS A 106 -24.01 -5.32 -6.11
C LYS A 106 -24.30 -3.96 -5.47
N GLU A 107 -25.55 -3.70 -5.12
CA GLU A 107 -25.97 -2.41 -4.57
C GLU A 107 -25.30 -2.16 -3.20
N LEU A 108 -25.32 -3.17 -2.34
CA LEU A 108 -24.66 -3.10 -1.04
C LEU A 108 -23.14 -3.03 -1.16
N ALA A 109 -22.54 -3.72 -2.12
CA ALA A 109 -21.11 -3.62 -2.39
C ALA A 109 -20.71 -2.19 -2.82
N GLU A 110 -21.46 -1.56 -3.72
CA GLU A 110 -21.23 -0.17 -4.12
C GLU A 110 -21.44 0.80 -2.94
N LYS A 111 -22.47 0.58 -2.11
CA LYS A 111 -22.72 1.35 -0.89
C LYS A 111 -21.57 1.22 0.12
N MET A 112 -21.02 0.03 0.30
CA MET A 112 -19.83 -0.23 1.14
C MET A 112 -18.62 0.52 0.61
N GLY A 113 -18.29 0.37 -0.68
CA GLY A 113 -17.15 1.06 -1.28
C GLY A 113 -17.26 2.58 -1.18
N GLN A 114 -18.44 3.16 -1.48
CA GLN A 114 -18.67 4.60 -1.31
C GLN A 114 -18.58 5.01 0.15
N GLY A 115 -19.15 4.24 1.06
CA GLY A 115 -19.09 4.52 2.49
C GLY A 115 -17.66 4.52 3.03
N CYS A 116 -16.80 3.63 2.55
CA CYS A 116 -15.39 3.61 2.92
C CYS A 116 -14.64 4.86 2.40
N THR A 117 -14.86 5.26 1.14
CA THR A 117 -14.24 6.49 0.61
C THR A 117 -14.74 7.74 1.34
N ASP A 118 -16.03 7.82 1.66
CA ASP A 118 -16.60 8.93 2.45
C ASP A 118 -15.96 9.02 3.84
N ILE A 119 -15.73 7.88 4.50
CA ILE A 119 -15.02 7.83 5.78
C ILE A 119 -13.60 8.42 5.64
N LEU A 120 -12.84 7.99 4.63
CA LEU A 120 -11.48 8.50 4.42
C LEU A 120 -11.47 10.01 4.11
N LEU A 121 -12.40 10.50 3.29
CA LEU A 121 -12.53 11.93 2.99
C LEU A 121 -12.88 12.76 4.22
N ASN A 122 -13.72 12.23 5.11
CA ASN A 122 -14.12 12.89 6.35
C ASN A 122 -12.98 13.05 7.38
N ILE A 123 -11.84 12.35 7.20
CA ILE A 123 -10.65 12.56 8.04
C ILE A 123 -10.04 13.95 7.81
N GLN A 124 -10.35 14.61 6.68
CA GLN A 124 -9.88 15.95 6.35
C GLN A 124 -8.35 16.08 6.47
N SER A 125 -7.65 15.14 5.88
CA SER A 125 -6.19 15.18 5.77
C SER A 125 -5.80 15.83 4.45
N ASP A 126 -4.88 16.81 4.48
CA ASP A 126 -4.26 17.36 3.26
C ASP A 126 -3.20 16.42 2.67
N VAL A 127 -2.93 15.30 3.35
CA VAL A 127 -1.95 14.29 2.96
C VAL A 127 -2.65 13.21 2.12
N PRO A 128 -2.13 12.85 0.94
CA PRO A 128 -2.78 11.89 0.06
C PRO A 128 -2.79 10.47 0.64
N TRP A 129 -3.89 9.76 0.38
CA TRP A 129 -4.05 8.35 0.66
C TRP A 129 -3.54 7.53 -0.53
N ILE A 130 -2.60 6.64 -0.28
CA ILE A 130 -2.06 5.69 -1.25
C ILE A 130 -2.47 4.29 -0.82
N LEU A 131 -3.31 3.65 -1.63
CA LEU A 131 -3.93 2.38 -1.28
C LEU A 131 -3.45 1.27 -2.19
N THR A 132 -3.25 0.08 -1.63
CA THR A 132 -3.22 -1.18 -2.38
C THR A 132 -4.51 -1.97 -2.12
N LYS A 133 -4.82 -2.93 -2.97
CA LYS A 133 -6.02 -3.75 -2.87
C LYS A 133 -5.73 -5.01 -2.04
N GLY A 134 -6.58 -5.32 -1.07
CA GLY A 134 -6.56 -6.57 -0.33
C GLY A 134 -7.58 -7.59 -0.83
N ASN A 135 -7.62 -8.77 -0.21
CA ASN A 135 -8.56 -9.82 -0.62
C ASN A 135 -9.99 -9.53 -0.17
N HIS A 136 -10.20 -8.88 0.97
CA HIS A 136 -11.53 -8.47 1.42
C HIS A 136 -12.13 -7.38 0.52
N ASP A 137 -11.31 -6.52 -0.06
CA ASP A 137 -11.75 -5.48 -0.98
C ASP A 137 -12.47 -6.02 -2.24
N VAL A 138 -12.25 -7.30 -2.58
CA VAL A 138 -12.88 -7.97 -3.72
C VAL A 138 -13.46 -9.34 -3.37
N SER A 139 -13.47 -9.70 -2.10
CA SER A 139 -13.88 -11.01 -1.59
C SER A 139 -15.06 -11.59 -2.38
N ASN A 140 -15.01 -12.85 -2.80
CA ASN A 140 -15.96 -13.58 -3.66
C ASN A 140 -17.47 -13.32 -3.39
N SER A 141 -17.83 -12.05 -3.31
CA SER A 141 -19.17 -11.56 -3.07
C SER A 141 -19.69 -10.87 -4.33
N PRO A 142 -20.94 -11.06 -4.71
CA PRO A 142 -21.53 -10.44 -5.89
C PRO A 142 -21.36 -8.92 -5.88
N GLY A 143 -20.79 -8.38 -6.97
CA GLY A 143 -20.62 -6.95 -7.16
C GLY A 143 -19.39 -6.34 -6.48
N GLN A 144 -18.64 -7.08 -5.65
CA GLN A 144 -17.56 -6.51 -4.85
C GLN A 144 -16.41 -5.97 -5.71
N SER A 145 -15.98 -6.72 -6.73
CA SER A 145 -14.93 -6.28 -7.66
C SER A 145 -15.35 -5.07 -8.49
N GLU A 146 -16.63 -5.00 -8.90
CA GLU A 146 -17.20 -3.84 -9.59
C GLU A 146 -17.23 -2.63 -8.67
N ALA A 147 -17.65 -2.81 -7.42
CA ALA A 147 -17.70 -1.74 -6.42
C ALA A 147 -16.31 -1.15 -6.19
N TRP A 148 -15.29 -1.98 -6.05
CA TRP A 148 -13.92 -1.49 -5.92
C TRP A 148 -13.50 -0.64 -7.11
N ARG A 149 -13.79 -1.08 -8.34
CA ARG A 149 -13.47 -0.32 -9.57
C ARG A 149 -14.26 0.97 -9.68
N ASN A 150 -15.53 0.97 -9.23
CA ASN A 150 -16.43 2.11 -9.40
C ASN A 150 -16.30 3.16 -8.30
N THR A 151 -15.77 2.79 -7.13
CA THR A 151 -15.68 3.67 -5.96
C THR A 151 -14.25 3.90 -5.48
N ILE A 152 -13.49 2.84 -5.19
CA ILE A 152 -12.17 2.94 -4.60
C ILE A 152 -11.11 3.36 -5.64
N LEU A 153 -11.12 2.78 -6.83
CA LEU A 153 -10.14 3.13 -7.86
C LEU A 153 -10.23 4.60 -8.32
N PRO A 154 -11.42 5.21 -8.51
CA PRO A 154 -11.54 6.65 -8.75
C PRO A 154 -11.02 7.50 -7.58
N PHE A 155 -11.28 7.09 -6.34
CA PHE A 155 -10.72 7.76 -5.15
C PHE A 155 -9.18 7.73 -5.19
N ILE A 156 -8.57 6.55 -5.40
CA ILE A 156 -7.10 6.43 -5.52
C ILE A 156 -6.58 7.31 -6.66
N SER A 157 -7.25 7.32 -7.81
CA SER A 157 -6.87 8.14 -8.97
C SER A 157 -6.84 9.63 -8.62
N ALA A 158 -7.83 10.10 -7.88
CA ALA A 158 -7.89 11.48 -7.40
C ALA A 158 -6.76 11.78 -6.40
N GLN A 159 -6.48 10.89 -5.46
CA GLN A 159 -5.40 11.04 -4.48
C GLN A 159 -4.02 11.03 -5.16
N ALA A 160 -3.80 10.17 -6.14
CA ALA A 160 -2.55 10.09 -6.91
C ALA A 160 -2.44 11.16 -8.01
N GLN A 161 -3.48 11.98 -8.21
CA GLN A 161 -3.57 13.01 -9.25
C GLN A 161 -3.27 12.47 -10.66
N THR A 162 -3.76 11.26 -10.95
CA THR A 162 -3.58 10.59 -12.24
C THR A 162 -4.75 9.65 -12.52
N THR A 163 -5.01 9.37 -13.78
CA THR A 163 -6.01 8.36 -14.16
C THR A 163 -5.39 6.98 -14.10
N LEU A 164 -5.95 6.11 -13.28
CA LEU A 164 -5.51 4.73 -13.11
C LEU A 164 -6.43 3.78 -13.88
N ALA A 165 -5.84 2.89 -14.67
CA ALA A 165 -6.57 1.82 -15.36
C ALA A 165 -6.85 0.61 -14.44
N ASN A 166 -6.00 0.42 -13.43
CA ASN A 166 -6.08 -0.64 -12.43
C ASN A 166 -5.32 -0.22 -11.17
N GLY A 167 -5.23 -1.11 -10.18
CA GLY A 167 -4.54 -0.85 -8.91
C GLY A 167 -3.02 -0.98 -8.94
N MET A 168 -2.40 -1.23 -10.11
CA MET A 168 -0.94 -1.18 -10.24
C MET A 168 -0.49 0.19 -10.74
N TYR A 169 0.28 0.89 -9.93
CA TYR A 169 0.80 2.21 -10.29
C TYR A 169 2.06 2.56 -9.50
N THR A 170 2.70 3.64 -9.89
CA THR A 170 3.81 4.23 -9.12
C THR A 170 3.37 5.58 -8.57
N TYR A 171 3.88 5.93 -7.40
CA TYR A 171 3.66 7.24 -6.79
C TYR A 171 4.97 7.82 -6.28
N LYS A 172 5.28 9.05 -6.68
CA LYS A 172 6.48 9.76 -6.25
C LYS A 172 6.15 10.62 -5.03
N VAL A 173 6.63 10.21 -3.85
CA VAL A 173 6.43 10.96 -2.61
C VAL A 173 7.26 12.25 -2.62
N ASN A 174 8.54 12.13 -2.98
CA ASN A 174 9.50 13.20 -3.23
C ASN A 174 10.64 12.68 -4.12
N ASP A 175 11.73 13.42 -4.27
CA ASP A 175 12.85 13.00 -5.13
C ASP A 175 13.56 11.75 -4.61
N ASP A 176 13.57 11.54 -3.30
CA ASP A 176 14.24 10.41 -2.66
C ASP A 176 13.36 9.16 -2.50
N ILE A 177 12.04 9.30 -2.50
CA ILE A 177 11.11 8.19 -2.20
C ILE A 177 10.11 7.99 -3.33
N GLN A 178 10.09 6.78 -3.88
CA GLN A 178 9.09 6.32 -4.85
C GLN A 178 8.43 5.05 -4.37
N LEU A 179 7.10 5.01 -4.47
CA LEU A 179 6.26 3.87 -4.15
C LEU A 179 5.90 3.12 -5.44
N PHE A 180 5.85 1.80 -5.34
CA PHE A 180 5.38 0.87 -6.36
C PHE A 180 4.22 0.09 -5.77
N ILE A 181 3.03 0.28 -6.28
CA ILE A 181 1.82 -0.31 -5.73
C ILE A 181 1.42 -1.50 -6.59
N LEU A 182 1.22 -2.66 -5.95
CA LEU A 182 0.77 -3.86 -6.63
C LEU A 182 -0.72 -4.10 -6.43
N GLU A 183 -1.34 -4.59 -7.47
CA GLU A 183 -2.67 -5.18 -7.42
C GLU A 183 -2.56 -6.70 -7.52
N GLN A 184 -2.95 -7.42 -6.45
CA GLN A 184 -2.87 -8.88 -6.37
C GLN A 184 -4.20 -9.57 -6.72
N PHE A 185 -5.32 -8.86 -6.50
CA PHE A 185 -6.66 -9.41 -6.62
C PHE A 185 -7.42 -8.68 -7.71
N PHE A 186 -7.81 -9.39 -8.78
CA PHE A 186 -8.56 -8.79 -9.88
C PHE A 186 -10.07 -8.95 -9.69
N SER A 187 -10.66 -9.87 -10.33
CA SER A 187 -12.07 -10.20 -10.19
C SER A 187 -12.21 -11.70 -10.00
N ASN A 188 -13.16 -12.13 -9.19
CA ASN A 188 -13.55 -13.55 -9.10
C ASN A 188 -12.40 -14.51 -8.79
N ASP A 189 -11.52 -14.20 -7.82
CA ASP A 189 -10.39 -15.03 -7.40
C ASP A 189 -9.24 -15.19 -8.41
N GLU A 190 -9.38 -14.67 -9.60
CA GLU A 190 -8.27 -14.62 -10.55
C GLU A 190 -7.42 -13.39 -10.22
N GLY A 191 -6.40 -13.58 -9.40
CA GLY A 191 -5.32 -12.62 -9.27
C GLY A 191 -4.71 -12.33 -10.64
N LEU A 192 -4.03 -11.18 -10.79
CA LEU A 192 -3.16 -11.01 -11.96
C LEU A 192 -2.24 -12.21 -12.07
N PRO A 193 -1.96 -12.68 -13.31
CA PRO A 193 -0.84 -13.55 -13.51
C PRO A 193 0.38 -12.93 -12.80
N GLU A 194 1.05 -13.70 -11.97
CA GLU A 194 2.27 -13.23 -11.27
C GLU A 194 3.30 -12.65 -12.25
N THR A 195 3.26 -13.07 -13.53
CA THR A 195 4.03 -12.49 -14.63
C THR A 195 3.73 -11.01 -14.86
N SER A 196 2.46 -10.59 -14.80
CA SER A 196 2.09 -9.16 -14.99
C SER A 196 2.68 -8.26 -13.92
N ILE A 197 2.84 -8.78 -12.69
CA ILE A 197 3.47 -8.07 -11.57
C ILE A 197 4.97 -7.89 -11.86
N ILE A 198 5.62 -8.94 -12.34
CA ILE A 198 7.04 -8.90 -12.70
C ILE A 198 7.26 -7.97 -13.90
N ASP A 199 6.41 -8.05 -14.92
CA ASP A 199 6.47 -7.17 -16.09
C ASP A 199 6.33 -5.69 -15.70
N PHE A 200 5.37 -5.38 -14.82
CA PHE A 200 5.21 -4.02 -14.30
C PHE A 200 6.47 -3.53 -13.60
N LEU A 201 7.00 -4.31 -12.65
CA LEU A 201 8.19 -3.91 -11.89
C LEU A 201 9.44 -3.86 -12.77
N SER A 202 9.63 -4.81 -13.69
CA SER A 202 10.75 -4.82 -14.64
C SER A 202 10.76 -3.57 -15.54
N LYS A 203 9.57 -3.04 -15.84
CA LYS A 203 9.40 -1.81 -16.63
C LYS A 203 9.60 -0.54 -15.79
N GLU A 204 9.10 -0.51 -14.56
CA GLU A 204 9.03 0.72 -13.77
C GLU A 204 10.25 0.94 -12.86
N LEU A 205 10.83 -0.12 -12.28
CA LEU A 205 12.00 -0.01 -11.39
C LEU A 205 13.21 0.65 -12.06
N PRO A 206 13.60 0.29 -13.32
CA PRO A 206 14.74 0.93 -13.98
C PRO A 206 14.59 2.43 -14.24
N LYS A 207 13.36 2.93 -14.32
CA LYS A 207 13.08 4.35 -14.54
C LYS A 207 13.27 5.19 -13.27
N SER A 208 13.17 4.56 -12.11
CA SER A 208 13.24 5.24 -10.82
C SER A 208 14.67 5.63 -10.46
N LYS A 209 14.89 6.92 -10.26
CA LYS A 209 16.13 7.48 -9.73
C LYS A 209 16.08 7.69 -8.22
N SER A 210 14.94 7.42 -7.58
CA SER A 210 14.76 7.60 -6.15
C SER A 210 15.65 6.68 -5.34
N LYS A 211 16.21 7.19 -4.26
CA LYS A 211 17.08 6.46 -3.33
C LYS A 211 16.34 5.33 -2.64
N TYR A 212 15.11 5.60 -2.22
CA TYR A 212 14.24 4.64 -1.55
C TYR A 212 13.10 4.23 -2.48
N LYS A 213 13.08 2.95 -2.83
CA LYS A 213 12.02 2.31 -3.61
C LYS A 213 11.24 1.41 -2.66
N ILE A 214 9.95 1.68 -2.50
CA ILE A 214 9.10 0.95 -1.56
C ILE A 214 7.99 0.28 -2.34
N LEU A 215 7.90 -1.04 -2.22
CA LEU A 215 6.82 -1.84 -2.78
C LEU A 215 5.69 -1.93 -1.77
N LEU A 216 4.49 -1.57 -2.17
CA LEU A 216 3.27 -1.77 -1.39
C LEU A 216 2.51 -2.96 -1.97
N THR A 217 2.22 -3.93 -1.14
CA THR A 217 1.46 -5.13 -1.48
C THR A 217 0.65 -5.58 -0.27
N HIS A 218 -0.54 -6.16 -0.49
CA HIS A 218 -1.33 -6.63 0.64
C HIS A 218 -0.74 -7.90 1.26
N GLN A 219 -0.59 -8.96 0.48
CA GLN A 219 0.00 -10.20 0.98
C GLN A 219 1.52 -10.11 1.09
N PRO A 220 2.14 -10.76 2.10
CA PRO A 220 3.59 -10.79 2.21
C PRO A 220 4.25 -11.46 0.99
N VAL A 221 5.40 -10.95 0.61
CA VAL A 221 6.26 -11.50 -0.45
C VAL A 221 7.14 -12.61 0.13
N ILE A 222 7.65 -12.38 1.34
CA ILE A 222 8.40 -13.36 2.13
C ILE A 222 7.44 -13.95 3.15
N PRO A 223 7.10 -15.26 3.08
CA PRO A 223 6.21 -15.86 4.05
C PRO A 223 6.79 -15.81 5.45
N VAL A 224 5.99 -15.40 6.43
CA VAL A 224 6.38 -15.31 7.85
C VAL A 224 6.33 -16.66 8.54
N THR A 225 5.53 -17.59 8.02
CA THR A 225 5.47 -19.00 8.44
C THR A 225 5.25 -19.89 7.21
N GLU A 226 5.54 -21.19 7.33
CA GLU A 226 5.34 -22.15 6.23
C GLU A 226 3.88 -22.29 5.78
N ARG A 227 2.93 -21.86 6.58
CA ARG A 227 1.49 -22.03 6.34
C ARG A 227 0.74 -20.71 6.13
N CYS A 228 1.41 -19.57 6.07
CA CYS A 228 0.73 -18.31 5.82
C CYS A 228 0.44 -18.11 4.32
N TRP A 229 -0.60 -17.34 4.03
CA TRP A 229 -0.83 -16.83 2.68
C TRP A 229 0.27 -15.82 2.34
N HIS A 230 0.73 -15.86 1.10
CA HIS A 230 1.73 -14.95 0.56
C HIS A 230 1.56 -14.83 -0.97
N LEU A 231 2.16 -13.81 -1.58
CA LEU A 231 1.97 -13.47 -3.00
C LEU A 231 2.11 -14.66 -3.97
N PHE A 232 3.00 -15.61 -3.68
CA PHE A 232 3.23 -16.80 -4.52
C PHE A 232 2.71 -18.09 -3.90
N SER A 233 1.73 -18.01 -3.00
CA SER A 233 1.19 -19.20 -2.37
C SER A 233 0.28 -19.98 -3.33
N GLY A 234 0.43 -21.30 -3.34
CA GLY A 234 -0.49 -22.22 -3.98
C GLY A 234 -1.51 -22.78 -2.99
N LEU A 235 -2.26 -23.77 -3.44
CA LEU A 235 -3.18 -24.52 -2.60
C LEU A 235 -2.40 -25.11 -1.41
N ARG A 236 -2.93 -24.99 -0.20
CA ARG A 236 -2.28 -25.34 1.08
C ARG A 236 -1.04 -24.49 1.41
N ARG A 237 -0.87 -23.37 0.69
CA ARG A 237 0.14 -22.33 0.97
C ARG A 237 1.62 -22.68 0.71
N PRO A 238 1.99 -23.76 0.00
CA PRO A 238 3.34 -23.88 -0.51
C PRO A 238 3.57 -22.84 -1.61
N VAL A 239 4.82 -22.63 -1.99
CA VAL A 239 5.13 -21.79 -3.16
C VAL A 239 4.62 -22.46 -4.42
N LYS A 240 3.78 -21.78 -5.19
CA LYS A 240 3.14 -22.28 -6.41
C LYS A 240 4.13 -22.41 -7.57
N ASN A 241 5.00 -21.40 -7.73
CA ASN A 241 6.03 -21.35 -8.75
C ASN A 241 7.32 -20.79 -8.15
N ILE A 242 8.28 -21.68 -7.89
CA ILE A 242 9.54 -21.34 -7.21
C ILE A 242 10.42 -20.45 -8.09
N GLU A 243 10.50 -20.73 -9.40
CA GLU A 243 11.35 -19.98 -10.33
C GLU A 243 10.83 -18.54 -10.47
N LEU A 244 9.53 -18.39 -10.69
CA LEU A 244 8.90 -17.08 -10.82
C LEU A 244 9.04 -16.25 -9.54
N ARG A 245 8.83 -16.87 -8.37
CA ARG A 245 9.09 -16.22 -7.09
C ARG A 245 10.53 -15.79 -6.95
N ASN A 246 11.49 -16.63 -7.31
CA ASN A 246 12.91 -16.30 -7.20
C ASN A 246 13.26 -15.13 -8.14
N THR A 247 12.78 -15.14 -9.39
CA THR A 247 12.93 -14.03 -10.33
C THR A 247 12.39 -12.73 -9.75
N PHE A 248 11.20 -12.77 -9.14
CA PHE A 248 10.60 -11.60 -8.49
C PHE A 248 11.47 -11.10 -7.32
N LEU A 249 11.93 -12.00 -6.45
CA LEU A 249 12.76 -11.64 -5.30
C LEU A 249 14.13 -11.07 -5.75
N GLU A 250 14.75 -11.66 -6.76
CA GLU A 250 16.01 -11.15 -7.31
C GLU A 250 15.83 -9.76 -7.94
N LEU A 251 14.72 -9.51 -8.63
CA LEU A 251 14.39 -8.20 -9.17
C LEU A 251 14.27 -7.15 -8.05
N LEU A 252 13.57 -7.46 -6.96
CA LEU A 252 13.46 -6.56 -5.81
C LEU A 252 14.83 -6.28 -5.16
N ALA A 253 15.66 -7.31 -5.02
CA ALA A 253 16.99 -7.18 -4.44
C ALA A 253 17.93 -6.34 -5.31
N GLU A 254 17.92 -6.55 -6.64
CA GLU A 254 18.73 -5.80 -7.61
C GLU A 254 18.48 -4.29 -7.55
N TYR A 255 17.21 -3.90 -7.31
CA TYR A 255 16.81 -2.48 -7.19
C TYR A 255 16.71 -1.98 -5.75
N HIS A 256 17.18 -2.78 -4.76
CA HIS A 256 17.14 -2.44 -3.33
C HIS A 256 15.76 -2.02 -2.84
N VAL A 257 14.73 -2.75 -3.24
CA VAL A 257 13.33 -2.45 -2.90
C VAL A 257 13.02 -2.91 -1.49
N ILE A 258 12.41 -2.04 -0.71
CA ILE A 258 11.85 -2.34 0.61
C ILE A 258 10.38 -2.74 0.41
N VAL A 259 9.91 -3.81 1.06
CA VAL A 259 8.53 -4.28 0.94
C VAL A 259 7.74 -3.89 2.17
N PHE A 260 6.57 -3.27 1.96
CA PHE A 260 5.54 -3.05 2.97
C PHE A 260 4.32 -3.90 2.62
N CYS A 261 3.84 -4.68 3.57
CA CYS A 261 2.69 -5.57 3.41
C CYS A 261 1.84 -5.65 4.69
N ALA A 262 0.68 -6.33 4.62
CA ALA A 262 -0.28 -6.51 5.70
C ALA A 262 -0.85 -7.94 5.71
N HIS A 263 -2.18 -8.15 5.73
CA HIS A 263 -2.90 -9.42 5.56
C HIS A 263 -2.93 -10.35 6.79
N LEU A 264 -1.89 -10.41 7.59
CA LEU A 264 -1.81 -11.36 8.70
C LEU A 264 -2.09 -10.71 10.07
N HIS A 265 -2.49 -9.44 10.09
CA HIS A 265 -2.84 -8.67 11.27
C HIS A 265 -1.78 -8.74 12.38
N GLN A 266 -0.51 -8.72 12.00
CA GLN A 266 0.62 -8.79 12.94
C GLN A 266 1.82 -8.02 12.41
N TYR A 267 2.55 -7.37 13.30
CA TYR A 267 3.79 -6.71 12.93
C TYR A 267 4.93 -7.72 12.81
N SER A 268 5.68 -7.64 11.71
CA SER A 268 6.94 -8.36 11.56
C SER A 268 7.94 -7.63 10.69
N LYS A 269 9.22 -7.92 10.91
CA LYS A 269 10.33 -7.50 10.03
C LYS A 269 11.10 -8.74 9.62
N LEU A 270 11.20 -8.95 8.32
CA LEU A 270 11.93 -10.08 7.74
C LEU A 270 13.03 -9.58 6.79
N ILE A 271 14.14 -10.31 6.78
CA ILE A 271 15.22 -10.12 5.82
C ILE A 271 15.45 -11.46 5.12
N ARG A 272 15.46 -11.43 3.79
CA ARG A 272 15.79 -12.59 2.98
C ARG A 272 16.95 -12.27 2.03
N ASN A 273 17.99 -13.08 2.08
CA ASN A 273 19.10 -12.99 1.14
C ASN A 273 18.73 -13.67 -0.19
N THR A 274 19.11 -13.04 -1.28
CA THR A 274 19.06 -13.57 -2.64
C THR A 274 20.44 -13.48 -3.27
N PRO A 275 20.71 -14.12 -4.44
CA PRO A 275 21.97 -13.93 -5.16
C PRO A 275 22.26 -12.47 -5.55
N LYS A 276 21.22 -11.63 -5.65
CA LYS A 276 21.32 -10.20 -5.98
C LYS A 276 21.40 -9.27 -4.77
N GLY A 277 21.28 -9.80 -3.56
CA GLY A 277 21.32 -9.02 -2.31
C GLY A 277 20.16 -9.28 -1.37
N PRO A 278 20.09 -8.57 -0.24
CA PRO A 278 19.00 -8.73 0.72
C PRO A 278 17.75 -7.99 0.29
N ILE A 279 16.60 -8.56 0.65
CA ILE A 279 15.28 -7.91 0.63
C ILE A 279 14.84 -7.71 2.06
N VAL A 280 14.30 -6.55 2.36
CA VAL A 280 13.71 -6.23 3.67
C VAL A 280 12.20 -6.09 3.49
N GLN A 281 11.44 -6.83 4.30
CA GLN A 281 9.98 -6.75 4.36
C GLN A 281 9.54 -6.31 5.75
N PHE A 282 8.65 -5.33 5.78
CA PHE A 282 7.88 -4.95 6.97
C PHE A 282 6.42 -5.32 6.72
N MET A 283 5.82 -5.95 7.71
CA MET A 283 4.40 -6.25 7.73
C MET A 283 3.76 -5.50 8.90
N PHE A 284 2.62 -4.91 8.66
CA PHE A 284 1.90 -4.01 9.57
C PHE A 284 0.54 -4.57 9.96
#